data_70e6a50911937ff407856249736924a3
#
_entry.id   70e6a50911937ff407856249736924a3
#
_cell.length_a   1.000
_cell.length_b   1.000
_cell.length_c   1.000
_cell.angle_alpha   90.00
_cell.angle_beta   90.00
_cell.angle_gamma   90.00
#
_symmetry.space_group_name_H-M   'P 1'
#
loop_
_entity.id
_entity.type
_entity.pdbx_description
1 polymer ?
#
loop_
_entity_poly.entity_id
_entity_poly.type
_entity_poly.pdbx_seq_one_letter_code
_entity_poly.pdbx_strand_id
1 'polypeptide(L)'
;MIFIIFFNLAQNIDAPFFSAYLLEELHISYISYQLITATMAVMTMLVVVWWGKRADKAGRIKVLHITALMVPFVSLLWLVSSSVAWLCAVQVYSGFAWAGFNLCAGMFIWDAAPQENRTRYIALFGAFNALGITIGSLIGGNLGPHLPKISGSYFLTLFLVAGIVKLIVVLGLFRRISEVRNVQSIKATDLLFGDLNPTALATWWRRIYDRSQR
;
A
#
# COMPACT_ATOMS: atom_id res chain seq x y z
N MET A 1 -7.40 -13.47 5.60
CA MET A 1 -6.41 -14.03 4.65
C MET A 1 -6.88 -13.92 3.19
N ILE A 2 -8.10 -14.35 2.84
CA ILE A 2 -8.67 -14.30 1.47
C ILE A 2 -8.55 -12.89 0.84
N PHE A 3 -8.90 -11.83 1.59
CA PHE A 3 -8.76 -10.45 1.13
C PHE A 3 -7.34 -10.13 0.63
N ILE A 4 -6.31 -10.49 1.40
CA ILE A 4 -4.91 -10.17 1.05
C ILE A 4 -4.49 -10.92 -0.22
N ILE A 5 -4.96 -12.16 -0.41
CA ILE A 5 -4.66 -12.95 -1.62
C ILE A 5 -5.27 -12.28 -2.86
N PHE A 6 -6.57 -11.94 -2.81
CA PHE A 6 -7.24 -11.27 -3.93
C PHE A 6 -6.70 -9.87 -4.17
N PHE A 7 -6.33 -9.16 -3.10
CA PHE A 7 -5.69 -7.84 -3.21
C PHE A 7 -4.33 -7.96 -3.92
N ASN A 8 -3.49 -8.93 -3.54
CA ASN A 8 -2.20 -9.14 -4.18
C ASN A 8 -2.34 -9.66 -5.62
N LEU A 9 -3.36 -10.45 -5.93
CA LEU A 9 -3.69 -10.80 -7.31
C LEU A 9 -3.99 -9.54 -8.13
N ALA A 10 -4.92 -8.70 -7.65
CA ALA A 10 -5.28 -7.45 -8.33
C ALA A 10 -4.09 -6.48 -8.45
N GLN A 11 -3.24 -6.43 -7.41
CA GLN A 11 -2.03 -5.61 -7.39
C GLN A 11 -1.02 -6.05 -8.46
N ASN A 12 -0.88 -7.34 -8.70
CA ASN A 12 0.11 -7.86 -9.64
C ASN A 12 -0.36 -7.85 -11.10
N ILE A 13 -1.56 -7.37 -11.38
CA ILE A 13 -2.00 -7.09 -12.77
C ILE A 13 -1.13 -5.98 -13.39
N ASP A 14 -0.75 -4.96 -12.60
CA ASP A 14 0.04 -3.82 -13.09
C ASP A 14 1.43 -3.69 -12.47
N ALA A 15 1.67 -4.22 -11.27
CA ALA A 15 2.91 -4.01 -10.53
C ALA A 15 4.20 -4.33 -11.32
N PRO A 16 4.33 -5.44 -12.07
CA PRO A 16 5.53 -5.73 -12.85
C PRO A 16 5.74 -4.74 -13.99
N PHE A 17 4.67 -4.11 -14.48
CA PHE A 17 4.68 -3.29 -15.68
C PHE A 17 5.07 -1.84 -15.44
N PHE A 18 5.14 -1.38 -14.19
CA PHE A 18 5.68 -0.06 -13.88
C PHE A 18 7.13 0.10 -14.32
N SER A 19 7.96 -0.93 -14.11
CA SER A 19 9.35 -0.90 -14.55
C SER A 19 9.49 -0.92 -16.07
N ALA A 20 8.68 -1.74 -16.75
CA ALA A 20 8.64 -1.79 -18.20
C ALA A 20 8.19 -0.44 -18.80
N TYR A 21 7.14 0.16 -18.26
CA TYR A 21 6.67 1.49 -18.68
C TYR A 21 7.77 2.57 -18.56
N LEU A 22 8.49 2.59 -17.43
CA LEU A 22 9.55 3.58 -17.20
C LEU A 22 10.74 3.40 -18.15
N LEU A 23 11.18 2.16 -18.37
CA LEU A 23 12.41 1.87 -19.09
C LEU A 23 12.18 1.69 -20.60
N GLU A 24 11.11 1.01 -21.00
CA GLU A 24 10.86 0.65 -22.40
C GLU A 24 10.02 1.69 -23.14
N GLU A 25 9.10 2.37 -22.46
CA GLU A 25 8.23 3.34 -23.12
C GLU A 25 8.67 4.79 -22.86
N LEU A 26 8.96 5.16 -21.63
CA LEU A 26 9.43 6.51 -21.31
C LEU A 26 10.93 6.70 -21.54
N HIS A 27 11.69 5.62 -21.79
CA HIS A 27 13.14 5.64 -22.02
C HIS A 27 13.91 6.46 -20.99
N ILE A 28 13.46 6.48 -19.73
CA ILE A 28 14.14 7.24 -18.67
C ILE A 28 15.51 6.62 -18.35
N SER A 29 16.45 7.47 -17.92
CA SER A 29 17.77 7.00 -17.53
C SER A 29 17.69 6.05 -16.32
N TYR A 30 18.62 5.10 -16.22
CA TYR A 30 18.71 4.19 -15.06
C TYR A 30 18.85 4.94 -13.73
N ILE A 31 19.50 6.11 -13.73
CA ILE A 31 19.63 6.96 -12.54
C ILE A 31 18.26 7.48 -12.12
N SER A 32 17.46 7.99 -13.06
CA SER A 32 16.10 8.46 -12.77
C SER A 32 15.19 7.33 -12.32
N TYR A 33 15.30 6.14 -12.93
CA TYR A 33 14.60 4.94 -12.51
C TYR A 33 14.93 4.57 -11.06
N GLN A 34 16.23 4.55 -10.70
CA GLN A 34 16.65 4.26 -9.33
C GLN A 34 16.20 5.33 -8.33
N LEU A 35 16.19 6.60 -8.74
CA LEU A 35 15.68 7.68 -7.89
C LEU A 35 14.19 7.48 -7.58
N ILE A 36 13.39 7.17 -8.59
CA ILE A 36 11.95 6.93 -8.44
C ILE A 36 11.72 5.74 -7.50
N THR A 37 12.38 4.59 -7.74
CA THR A 37 12.20 3.38 -6.92
C THR A 37 12.72 3.55 -5.49
N ALA A 38 13.87 4.20 -5.32
CA ALA A 38 14.45 4.48 -4.01
C ALA A 38 13.55 5.41 -3.17
N THR A 39 12.86 6.36 -3.81
CA THR A 39 11.93 7.27 -3.12
C THR A 39 10.85 6.51 -2.37
N MET A 40 10.26 5.47 -2.98
CA MET A 40 9.27 4.61 -2.31
C MET A 40 9.88 3.89 -1.10
N ALA A 41 11.07 3.31 -1.26
CA ALA A 41 11.74 2.57 -0.20
C ALA A 41 12.07 3.47 0.99
N VAL A 42 12.64 4.64 0.74
CA VAL A 42 12.97 5.64 1.76
C VAL A 42 11.71 6.08 2.50
N MET A 43 10.64 6.41 1.77
CA MET A 43 9.38 6.82 2.40
C MET A 43 8.78 5.70 3.26
N THR A 44 8.82 4.46 2.79
CA THR A 44 8.38 3.30 3.56
C THR A 44 9.13 3.17 4.88
N MET A 45 10.46 3.31 4.86
CA MET A 45 11.30 3.27 6.07
C MET A 45 10.96 4.39 7.05
N LEU A 46 10.74 5.60 6.57
CA LEU A 46 10.44 6.77 7.41
C LEU A 46 9.08 6.64 8.12
N VAL A 47 8.08 6.06 7.46
CA VAL A 47 6.71 6.09 7.97
C VAL A 47 6.24 4.78 8.62
N VAL A 48 6.98 3.67 8.51
CA VAL A 48 6.55 2.38 9.08
C VAL A 48 6.35 2.45 10.59
N VAL A 49 7.23 3.13 11.31
CA VAL A 49 7.13 3.32 12.77
C VAL A 49 5.89 4.18 13.13
N TRP A 50 5.61 5.20 12.32
CA TRP A 50 4.44 6.06 12.48
C TRP A 50 3.13 5.27 12.31
N TRP A 51 3.05 4.38 11.30
CA TRP A 51 1.93 3.47 11.13
C TRP A 51 1.81 2.44 12.25
N GLY A 52 2.95 1.92 12.76
CA GLY A 52 2.97 0.99 13.89
C GLY A 52 2.29 1.56 15.13
N LYS A 53 2.68 2.78 15.54
CA LYS A 53 2.05 3.47 16.67
C LYS A 53 0.54 3.68 16.50
N ARG A 54 0.09 3.91 15.27
CA ARG A 54 -1.34 4.07 14.95
C ARG A 54 -2.09 2.76 14.95
N ALA A 55 -1.48 1.71 14.44
CA ALA A 55 -2.04 0.36 14.47
C ALA A 55 -2.24 -0.14 15.90
N ASP A 56 -1.33 0.19 16.82
CA ASP A 56 -1.46 -0.15 18.23
C ASP A 56 -2.59 0.61 18.92
N LYS A 57 -2.82 1.88 18.57
CA LYS A 57 -3.86 2.73 19.17
C LYS A 57 -5.25 2.47 18.60
N ALA A 58 -5.37 2.38 17.27
CA ALA A 58 -6.66 2.40 16.56
C ALA A 58 -7.10 1.03 16.05
N GLY A 59 -6.23 0.03 16.16
CA GLY A 59 -6.45 -1.31 15.62
C GLY A 59 -5.81 -1.53 14.25
N ARG A 60 -5.28 -2.72 14.06
CA ARG A 60 -4.52 -3.11 12.85
C ARG A 60 -5.40 -3.16 11.62
N ILE A 61 -6.63 -3.64 11.77
CA ILE A 61 -7.59 -3.77 10.65
C ILE A 61 -8.00 -2.40 10.14
N LYS A 62 -8.16 -1.42 11.02
CA LYS A 62 -8.52 -0.07 10.60
C LYS A 62 -7.42 0.59 9.77
N VAL A 63 -6.16 0.44 10.20
CA VAL A 63 -5.00 0.91 9.42
C VAL A 63 -4.90 0.15 8.10
N LEU A 64 -5.08 -1.18 8.11
CA LEU A 64 -5.10 -2.01 6.91
C LEU A 64 -6.16 -1.53 5.91
N HIS A 65 -7.36 -1.20 6.39
CA HIS A 65 -8.43 -0.70 5.54
C HIS A 65 -8.10 0.64 4.89
N ILE A 66 -7.61 1.60 5.68
CA ILE A 66 -7.24 2.93 5.17
C ILE A 66 -6.14 2.80 4.12
N THR A 67 -5.09 2.05 4.43
CA THR A 67 -3.96 1.90 3.53
C THR A 67 -4.30 1.07 2.30
N ALA A 68 -5.11 0.01 2.43
CA ALA A 68 -5.63 -0.75 1.29
C ALA A 68 -6.47 0.12 0.34
N LEU A 69 -7.25 1.07 0.88
CA LEU A 69 -8.01 2.02 0.06
C LEU A 69 -7.11 3.01 -0.67
N MET A 70 -5.94 3.34 -0.11
CA MET A 70 -4.97 4.26 -0.76
C MET A 70 -4.26 3.62 -1.96
N VAL A 71 -4.00 2.31 -1.93
CA VAL A 71 -3.19 1.63 -2.96
C VAL A 71 -3.79 1.70 -4.38
N PRO A 72 -5.10 1.54 -4.62
CA PRO A 72 -5.69 1.70 -5.97
C PRO A 72 -5.38 3.06 -6.62
N PHE A 73 -5.33 4.12 -5.80
CA PHE A 73 -5.02 5.46 -6.30
C PHE A 73 -3.57 5.60 -6.80
N VAL A 74 -2.63 4.78 -6.30
CA VAL A 74 -1.26 4.75 -6.84
C VAL A 74 -1.30 4.51 -8.35
N SER A 75 -2.00 3.45 -8.80
CA SER A 75 -2.10 3.12 -10.23
C SER A 75 -2.76 4.23 -11.05
N LEU A 76 -3.78 4.91 -10.47
CA LEU A 76 -4.46 6.02 -11.14
C LEU A 76 -3.58 7.27 -11.23
N LEU A 77 -2.74 7.54 -10.23
CA LEU A 77 -1.82 8.68 -10.25
C LEU A 77 -0.73 8.57 -11.32
N TRP A 78 -0.40 7.36 -11.77
CA TRP A 78 0.53 7.15 -12.89
C TRP A 78 -0.02 7.62 -14.25
N LEU A 79 -1.34 7.81 -14.37
CA LEU A 79 -1.98 8.32 -15.59
C LEU A 79 -1.82 9.83 -15.74
N VAL A 80 -1.51 10.57 -14.67
CA VAL A 80 -1.58 12.03 -14.65
C VAL A 80 -0.39 12.67 -15.38
N SER A 81 0.82 12.16 -15.14
CA SER A 81 2.02 12.72 -15.77
C SER A 81 3.17 11.71 -15.77
N SER A 82 4.01 11.77 -16.81
CA SER A 82 5.23 10.98 -16.95
C SER A 82 6.49 11.72 -16.48
N SER A 83 6.38 12.92 -15.91
CA SER A 83 7.56 13.65 -15.42
C SER A 83 8.18 12.96 -14.21
N VAL A 84 9.52 12.90 -14.15
CA VAL A 84 10.27 12.26 -13.06
C VAL A 84 9.88 12.84 -11.69
N ALA A 85 9.69 14.16 -11.61
CA ALA A 85 9.29 14.82 -10.37
C ALA A 85 7.91 14.36 -9.90
N TRP A 86 6.93 14.22 -10.83
CA TRP A 86 5.62 13.70 -10.52
C TRP A 86 5.69 12.24 -10.07
N LEU A 87 6.44 11.39 -10.79
CA LEU A 87 6.61 9.99 -10.47
C LEU A 87 7.26 9.79 -9.09
N CYS A 88 8.22 10.63 -8.72
CA CYS A 88 8.76 10.66 -7.35
C CYS A 88 7.68 11.03 -6.31
N ALA A 89 6.83 12.03 -6.59
CA ALA A 89 5.73 12.37 -5.70
C ALA A 89 4.73 11.22 -5.53
N VAL A 90 4.40 10.52 -6.62
CA VAL A 90 3.56 9.30 -6.57
C VAL A 90 4.23 8.20 -5.75
N GLN A 91 5.55 8.05 -5.83
CA GLN A 91 6.29 7.06 -5.04
C GLN A 91 6.36 7.42 -3.55
N VAL A 92 6.37 8.70 -3.19
CA VAL A 92 6.19 9.14 -1.79
C VAL A 92 4.82 8.69 -1.27
N TYR A 93 3.76 8.96 -2.03
CA TYR A 93 2.41 8.51 -1.68
C TYR A 93 2.31 6.98 -1.61
N SER A 94 2.91 6.28 -2.58
CA SER A 94 2.97 4.82 -2.63
C SER A 94 3.68 4.25 -1.41
N GLY A 95 4.86 4.75 -1.06
CA GLY A 95 5.62 4.32 0.10
C GLY A 95 4.87 4.53 1.42
N PHE A 96 4.12 5.63 1.52
CA PHE A 96 3.25 5.90 2.67
C PHE A 96 2.12 4.86 2.79
N ALA A 97 1.41 4.56 1.70
CA ALA A 97 0.32 3.58 1.68
C ALA A 97 0.82 2.15 1.94
N TRP A 98 1.90 1.75 1.25
CA TRP A 98 2.46 0.39 1.37
C TRP A 98 3.11 0.12 2.72
N ALA A 99 3.69 1.11 3.38
CA ALA A 99 4.25 0.94 4.73
C ALA A 99 3.18 0.46 5.72
N GLY A 100 2.03 1.11 5.74
CA GLY A 100 0.93 0.72 6.63
C GLY A 100 0.27 -0.59 6.22
N PHE A 101 0.05 -0.79 4.92
CA PHE A 101 -0.55 -2.02 4.40
C PHE A 101 0.30 -3.25 4.75
N ASN A 102 1.57 -3.25 4.40
CA ASN A 102 2.46 -4.40 4.62
C ASN A 102 2.64 -4.71 6.11
N LEU A 103 2.80 -3.66 6.95
CA LEU A 103 2.90 -3.81 8.39
C LEU A 103 1.66 -4.50 8.97
N CYS A 104 0.48 -3.98 8.66
CA CYS A 104 -0.77 -4.50 9.21
C CYS A 104 -1.19 -5.84 8.60
N ALA A 105 -0.93 -6.06 7.31
CA ALA A 105 -1.21 -7.34 6.66
C ALA A 105 -0.35 -8.47 7.26
N GLY A 106 0.96 -8.22 7.48
CA GLY A 106 1.84 -9.18 8.14
C GLY A 106 1.38 -9.53 9.56
N MET A 107 1.07 -8.51 10.36
CA MET A 107 0.57 -8.71 11.72
C MET A 107 -0.78 -9.44 11.75
N PHE A 108 -1.70 -9.12 10.83
CA PHE A 108 -2.99 -9.78 10.73
C PHE A 108 -2.87 -11.28 10.43
N ILE A 109 -1.92 -11.68 9.57
CA ILE A 109 -1.67 -13.09 9.28
C ILE A 109 -1.21 -13.83 10.54
N TRP A 110 -0.34 -13.20 11.33
CA TRP A 110 0.14 -13.75 12.60
C TRP A 110 -0.98 -13.91 13.63
N ASP A 111 -1.87 -12.93 13.77
CA ASP A 111 -2.97 -12.93 14.73
C ASP A 111 -4.07 -13.90 14.32
N ALA A 112 -4.31 -14.08 13.03
CA ALA A 112 -5.34 -14.96 12.50
C ALA A 112 -4.95 -16.45 12.50
N ALA A 113 -3.67 -16.77 12.67
CA ALA A 113 -3.17 -18.15 12.66
C ALA A 113 -3.22 -18.76 14.08
N PRO A 114 -3.90 -19.94 14.29
CA PRO A 114 -3.89 -20.65 15.57
C PRO A 114 -2.46 -20.96 16.02
N GLN A 115 -2.18 -20.81 17.31
CA GLN A 115 -0.83 -20.98 17.87
C GLN A 115 -0.23 -22.36 17.56
N GLU A 116 -1.04 -23.42 17.65
CA GLU A 116 -0.61 -24.82 17.47
C GLU A 116 -0.11 -25.12 16.05
N ASN A 117 -0.68 -24.48 15.03
CA ASN A 117 -0.40 -24.75 13.62
C ASN A 117 0.04 -23.50 12.85
N ARG A 118 0.53 -22.47 13.55
CA ARG A 118 0.83 -21.16 12.98
C ARG A 118 1.75 -21.23 11.75
N THR A 119 2.83 -22.00 11.82
CA THR A 119 3.79 -22.18 10.72
C THR A 119 3.09 -22.75 9.47
N ARG A 120 2.22 -23.73 9.63
CA ARG A 120 1.46 -24.34 8.53
C ARG A 120 0.50 -23.34 7.86
N TYR A 121 -0.22 -22.54 8.68
CA TYR A 121 -1.13 -21.51 8.15
C TYR A 121 -0.38 -20.40 7.40
N ILE A 122 0.78 -19.96 7.91
CA ILE A 122 1.63 -18.97 7.25
C ILE A 122 2.18 -19.52 5.94
N ALA A 123 2.65 -20.76 5.92
CA ALA A 123 3.16 -21.40 4.72
C ALA A 123 2.07 -21.57 3.64
N LEU A 124 0.87 -22.03 4.03
CA LEU A 124 -0.27 -22.12 3.10
C LEU A 124 -0.69 -20.75 2.56
N PHE A 125 -0.74 -19.74 3.43
CA PHE A 125 -1.02 -18.37 3.00
C PHE A 125 0.03 -17.89 2.00
N GLY A 126 1.33 -18.12 2.28
CA GLY A 126 2.43 -17.78 1.37
C GLY A 126 2.28 -18.44 -0.01
N ALA A 127 1.92 -19.74 -0.05
CA ALA A 127 1.69 -20.46 -1.28
C ALA A 127 0.51 -19.88 -2.11
N PHE A 128 -0.64 -19.65 -1.47
CA PHE A 128 -1.79 -19.03 -2.13
C PHE A 128 -1.50 -17.59 -2.57
N ASN A 129 -0.73 -16.85 -1.78
CA ASN A 129 -0.31 -15.50 -2.13
C ASN A 129 0.60 -15.49 -3.37
N ALA A 130 1.56 -16.42 -3.44
CA ALA A 130 2.43 -16.59 -4.60
C ALA A 130 1.63 -16.95 -5.86
N LEU A 131 0.63 -17.86 -5.75
CA LEU A 131 -0.29 -18.16 -6.85
C LEU A 131 -1.06 -16.92 -7.29
N GLY A 132 -1.58 -16.10 -6.33
CA GLY A 132 -2.26 -14.86 -6.65
C GLY A 132 -1.37 -13.88 -7.42
N ILE A 133 -0.13 -13.70 -6.98
CA ILE A 133 0.88 -12.88 -7.65
C ILE A 133 1.13 -13.37 -9.07
N THR A 134 1.37 -14.67 -9.25
CA THR A 134 1.64 -15.27 -10.57
C THR A 134 0.46 -15.10 -11.51
N ILE A 135 -0.76 -15.42 -11.06
CA ILE A 135 -1.97 -15.28 -11.86
C ILE A 135 -2.21 -13.82 -12.23
N GLY A 136 -2.05 -12.89 -11.28
CA GLY A 136 -2.18 -11.45 -11.55
C GLY A 136 -1.21 -10.96 -12.63
N SER A 137 0.06 -11.35 -12.53
CA SER A 137 1.09 -10.97 -13.51
C SER A 137 0.82 -11.58 -14.90
N LEU A 138 0.36 -12.82 -14.96
CA LEU A 138 -0.04 -13.46 -16.23
C LEU A 138 -1.26 -12.76 -16.85
N ILE A 139 -2.26 -12.41 -16.06
CA ILE A 139 -3.42 -11.64 -16.54
C ILE A 139 -2.94 -10.30 -17.11
N GLY A 140 -2.11 -9.55 -16.37
CA GLY A 140 -1.59 -8.26 -16.82
C GLY A 140 -0.78 -8.38 -18.12
N GLY A 141 0.11 -9.36 -18.21
CA GLY A 141 0.93 -9.60 -19.38
C GLY A 141 0.14 -9.99 -20.64
N ASN A 142 -0.88 -10.83 -20.47
CA ASN A 142 -1.75 -11.21 -21.58
C ASN A 142 -2.74 -10.10 -21.96
N LEU A 143 -3.29 -9.41 -20.97
CA LEU A 143 -4.31 -8.37 -21.21
C LEU A 143 -3.69 -7.10 -21.81
N GLY A 144 -2.51 -6.69 -21.33
CA GLY A 144 -1.86 -5.44 -21.71
C GLY A 144 -1.82 -5.17 -23.21
N PRO A 145 -1.24 -6.08 -24.04
CA PRO A 145 -1.12 -5.85 -25.48
C PRO A 145 -2.45 -5.74 -26.23
N HIS A 146 -3.55 -6.24 -25.66
CA HIS A 146 -4.88 -6.22 -26.27
C HIS A 146 -5.72 -5.02 -25.84
N LEU A 147 -5.24 -4.23 -24.87
CA LEU A 147 -5.94 -3.05 -24.40
C LEU A 147 -5.83 -1.87 -25.38
N PRO A 148 -6.87 -1.03 -25.49
CA PRO A 148 -6.78 0.20 -26.26
C PRO A 148 -5.68 1.11 -25.69
N LYS A 149 -4.99 1.86 -26.54
CA LYS A 149 -3.91 2.75 -26.13
C LYS A 149 -4.48 4.10 -25.66
N ILE A 150 -4.19 4.49 -24.43
CA ILE A 150 -4.42 5.85 -23.91
C ILE A 150 -3.12 6.63 -24.09
N SER A 151 -3.16 7.79 -24.74
CA SER A 151 -1.97 8.62 -25.04
C SER A 151 -0.84 7.86 -25.73
N GLY A 152 -1.16 6.84 -26.54
CA GLY A 152 -0.19 6.02 -27.26
C GLY A 152 0.30 4.79 -26.48
N SER A 153 -0.03 4.64 -25.18
CA SER A 153 0.43 3.59 -24.29
C SER A 153 -0.68 2.63 -23.90
N TYR A 154 -0.43 1.33 -23.98
CA TYR A 154 -1.29 0.32 -23.39
C TYR A 154 -1.04 0.16 -21.88
N PHE A 155 0.15 0.52 -21.39
CA PHE A 155 0.47 0.48 -19.96
C PHE A 155 -0.45 1.41 -19.15
N LEU A 156 -0.76 2.60 -19.66
CA LEU A 156 -1.66 3.52 -18.97
C LEU A 156 -3.07 2.93 -18.83
N THR A 157 -3.55 2.25 -19.88
CA THR A 157 -4.84 1.56 -19.83
C THR A 157 -4.81 0.38 -18.84
N LEU A 158 -3.68 -0.36 -18.80
CA LEU A 158 -3.48 -1.44 -17.83
C LEU A 158 -3.51 -0.90 -16.39
N PHE A 159 -2.85 0.22 -16.11
CA PHE A 159 -2.86 0.87 -14.79
C PHE A 159 -4.26 1.35 -14.39
N LEU A 160 -5.02 1.88 -15.35
CA LEU A 160 -6.41 2.27 -15.12
C LEU A 160 -7.26 1.05 -14.75
N VAL A 161 -7.22 -0.01 -15.56
CA VAL A 161 -7.98 -1.25 -15.32
C VAL A 161 -7.58 -1.88 -13.98
N ALA A 162 -6.28 -2.01 -13.72
CA ALA A 162 -5.79 -2.57 -12.46
C ALA A 162 -6.21 -1.72 -11.25
N GLY A 163 -6.16 -0.38 -11.36
CA GLY A 163 -6.64 0.53 -10.33
C GLY A 163 -8.11 0.32 -10.00
N ILE A 164 -8.96 0.18 -11.03
CA ILE A 164 -10.39 -0.11 -10.87
C ILE A 164 -10.61 -1.49 -10.22
N VAL A 165 -9.91 -2.52 -10.71
CA VAL A 165 -10.01 -3.88 -10.14
C VAL A 165 -9.61 -3.90 -8.67
N LYS A 166 -8.51 -3.24 -8.30
CA LYS A 166 -8.09 -3.08 -6.90
C LYS A 166 -9.17 -2.39 -6.06
N LEU A 167 -9.76 -1.33 -6.58
CA LEU A 167 -10.81 -0.60 -5.89
C LEU A 167 -12.04 -1.48 -5.65
N ILE A 168 -12.46 -2.26 -6.65
CA ILE A 168 -13.56 -3.23 -6.53
C ILE A 168 -13.24 -4.29 -5.47
N VAL A 169 -12.02 -4.85 -5.48
CA VAL A 169 -11.59 -5.84 -4.48
C VAL A 169 -11.60 -5.25 -3.08
N VAL A 170 -11.06 -4.03 -2.91
CA VAL A 170 -11.05 -3.35 -1.62
C VAL A 170 -12.48 -3.11 -1.14
N LEU A 171 -13.33 -2.50 -1.92
CA LEU A 171 -14.71 -2.16 -1.53
C LEU A 171 -15.59 -3.40 -1.32
N GLY A 172 -15.43 -4.43 -2.16
CA GLY A 172 -16.22 -5.66 -2.08
C GLY A 172 -15.87 -6.56 -0.90
N LEU A 173 -14.59 -6.66 -0.56
CA LEU A 173 -14.12 -7.52 0.52
C LEU A 173 -13.94 -6.76 1.85
N PHE A 174 -13.99 -5.44 1.83
CA PHE A 174 -13.82 -4.56 2.98
C PHE A 174 -14.78 -4.89 4.15
N ARG A 175 -16.04 -5.17 3.82
CA ARG A 175 -17.09 -5.47 4.80
C ARG A 175 -16.94 -6.81 5.50
N ARG A 176 -16.09 -7.70 4.99
CA ARG A 176 -15.89 -9.07 5.52
C ARG A 176 -14.75 -9.19 6.52
N ILE A 177 -14.01 -8.10 6.75
CA ILE A 177 -12.88 -8.10 7.69
C ILE A 177 -13.31 -7.37 8.95
N SER A 178 -13.41 -8.09 10.06
CA SER A 178 -13.71 -7.54 11.39
C SER A 178 -12.47 -7.55 12.28
N GLU A 179 -12.38 -6.55 13.16
CA GLU A 179 -11.32 -6.46 14.16
C GLU A 179 -11.49 -7.59 15.18
N VAL A 180 -10.42 -8.34 15.38
CA VAL A 180 -10.37 -9.46 16.35
C VAL A 180 -10.02 -8.95 17.76
N ARG A 181 -9.46 -7.75 17.85
CA ARG A 181 -8.96 -7.16 19.10
C ARG A 181 -9.91 -6.07 19.60
N ASN A 182 -10.12 -6.04 20.93
CA ASN A 182 -10.94 -5.00 21.56
C ASN A 182 -10.15 -3.68 21.59
N VAL A 183 -10.45 -2.74 20.68
CA VAL A 183 -9.73 -1.46 20.50
C VAL A 183 -10.70 -0.29 20.56
N GLN A 184 -10.22 0.87 21.03
CA GLN A 184 -11.01 2.08 21.07
C GLN A 184 -11.44 2.53 19.66
N SER A 185 -12.71 2.91 19.49
CA SER A 185 -13.21 3.41 18.22
C SER A 185 -12.72 4.85 17.98
N ILE A 186 -11.61 5.01 17.27
CA ILE A 186 -11.06 6.29 16.84
C ILE A 186 -11.54 6.59 15.42
N LYS A 187 -11.94 7.83 15.10
CA LYS A 187 -12.31 8.20 13.72
C LYS A 187 -11.09 8.15 12.78
N ALA A 188 -11.31 7.85 11.50
CA ALA A 188 -10.23 7.77 10.49
C ALA A 188 -9.49 9.11 10.33
N THR A 189 -10.20 10.23 10.45
CA THR A 189 -9.63 11.59 10.45
C THR A 189 -8.67 11.82 11.61
N ASP A 190 -9.05 11.40 12.82
CA ASP A 190 -8.22 11.55 14.03
C ASP A 190 -7.00 10.62 13.96
N LEU A 191 -7.10 9.53 13.23
CA LEU A 191 -6.01 8.60 13.03
C LEU A 191 -4.94 9.16 12.08
N LEU A 192 -5.33 9.90 11.05
CA LEU A 192 -4.40 10.51 10.10
C LEU A 192 -3.84 11.85 10.61
N PHE A 193 -4.67 12.65 11.25
CA PHE A 193 -4.37 14.05 11.56
C PHE A 193 -4.36 14.40 13.07
N GLY A 194 -4.69 13.45 13.95
CA GLY A 194 -4.82 13.71 15.40
C GLY A 194 -3.54 14.23 16.07
N ASP A 195 -2.37 13.89 15.54
CA ASP A 195 -1.09 14.42 16.06
C ASP A 195 -0.78 15.85 15.54
N LEU A 196 -1.52 16.34 14.54
CA LEU A 196 -1.42 17.71 14.02
C LEU A 196 -2.31 18.70 14.79
N ASN A 197 -3.05 18.21 15.78
CA ASN A 197 -3.84 19.07 16.64
C ASN A 197 -2.91 20.02 17.43
N PRO A 198 -3.10 21.35 17.41
CA PRO A 198 -2.23 22.33 18.09
C PRO A 198 -2.04 22.04 19.57
N THR A 199 -3.04 21.43 20.23
CA THR A 199 -2.96 21.02 21.63
C THR A 199 -2.00 19.84 21.85
N ALA A 200 -1.91 18.90 20.91
CA ALA A 200 -0.98 17.78 20.99
C ALA A 200 0.47 18.23 20.77
N LEU A 201 0.71 19.16 19.84
CA LEU A 201 2.01 19.78 19.62
C LEU A 201 2.46 20.59 20.85
N ALA A 202 1.57 21.35 21.47
CA ALA A 202 1.87 22.13 22.68
C ALA A 202 2.24 21.22 23.87
N THR A 203 1.55 20.08 24.04
CA THR A 203 1.90 19.11 25.10
C THR A 203 3.19 18.38 24.83
N TRP A 204 3.52 18.11 23.58
CA TRP A 204 4.79 17.51 23.16
C TRP A 204 5.97 18.46 23.42
N TRP A 205 5.84 19.75 23.05
CA TRP A 205 6.84 20.79 23.35
C TRP A 205 7.06 20.96 24.86
N ARG A 206 5.99 20.97 25.67
CA ARG A 206 6.13 21.01 27.14
C ARG A 206 6.93 19.82 27.67
N ARG A 207 6.67 18.60 27.21
CA ARG A 207 7.43 17.40 27.65
C ARG A 207 8.92 17.44 27.29
N ILE A 208 9.26 18.01 26.13
CA ILE A 208 10.67 18.18 25.74
C ILE A 208 11.32 19.24 26.62
N TYR A 209 10.66 20.36 26.82
CA TYR A 209 11.15 21.46 27.64
C TYR A 209 11.40 21.01 29.09
N ASP A 210 10.46 20.30 29.71
CA ASP A 210 10.58 19.77 31.06
C ASP A 210 11.70 18.72 31.23
N ARG A 211 12.03 17.98 30.16
CA ARG A 211 13.17 17.05 30.15
C ARG A 211 14.53 17.73 30.01
N SER A 212 14.58 18.91 29.41
CA SER A 212 15.84 19.66 29.25
C SER A 212 16.23 20.44 30.51
N GLN A 213 15.31 20.54 31.47
CA GLN A 213 15.53 21.23 32.75
C GLN A 213 15.89 20.30 33.93
N ARG A 214 15.96 18.97 33.66
CA ARG A 214 16.43 17.95 34.61
C ARG A 214 17.77 17.41 34.18
#